data_3d12621a14636177d96f60266330bd17
#
_entry.id   3d12621a14636177d96f60266330bd17
#
_cell.length_a   1.000
_cell.length_b   1.000
_cell.length_c   1.000
_cell.angle_alpha   90.00
_cell.angle_beta   90.00
_cell.angle_gamma   90.00
#
_symmetry.space_group_name_H-M   'P 1'
#
loop_
_entity.id
_entity.type
_entity.pdbx_description
1 polymer ?
#
loop_
_entity_poly.entity_id
_entity_poly.type
_entity_poly.pdbx_seq_one_letter_code
_entity_poly.pdbx_strand_id
1 'polypeptide(L)'
;MFLKIFLIVLAVLVVILLVLVILGKRLQKKQESQQASIDAAAQTMNFFIIDKKMMKLTEAGLPKVVLEQTPKLMRRTKLPILKVKIGPKVMSLICDQKVFGTLAPKQEVKATVSGIYVTSAKRIRGPIVETDPKKRKAAEKLAKKEAKQKAKEAKKTGK
;
A
#
# COMPACT_ATOMS: atom_id res chain seq x y z
N MET A 1 35.57 45.65 -0.73
CA MET A 1 35.25 44.69 0.34
C MET A 1 34.02 43.84 -0.01
N PHE A 2 32.92 44.43 -0.43
CA PHE A 2 31.66 43.70 -0.74
C PHE A 2 31.82 42.59 -1.79
N LEU A 3 32.60 42.83 -2.85
CA LEU A 3 32.80 41.83 -3.92
C LEU A 3 33.49 40.55 -3.41
N LYS A 4 34.48 40.69 -2.50
CA LYS A 4 35.19 39.53 -1.90
C LYS A 4 34.24 38.72 -1.00
N ILE A 5 33.40 39.37 -0.21
CA ILE A 5 32.41 38.72 0.64
C ILE A 5 31.38 37.99 -0.21
N PHE A 6 30.90 38.63 -1.28
CA PHE A 6 29.96 38.02 -2.22
C PHE A 6 30.52 36.75 -2.87
N LEU A 7 31.79 36.77 -3.32
CA LEU A 7 32.46 35.61 -3.90
C LEU A 7 32.61 34.45 -2.90
N ILE A 8 32.93 34.77 -1.63
CA ILE A 8 33.04 33.76 -0.58
C ILE A 8 31.68 33.10 -0.30
N VAL A 9 30.62 33.89 -0.18
CA VAL A 9 29.25 33.38 0.04
C VAL A 9 28.81 32.52 -1.15
N LEU A 10 29.11 32.94 -2.38
CA LEU A 10 28.78 32.17 -3.57
C LEU A 10 29.54 30.83 -3.59
N ALA A 11 30.83 30.82 -3.24
CA ALA A 11 31.64 29.60 -3.17
C ALA A 11 31.09 28.62 -2.12
N VAL A 12 30.70 29.12 -0.94
CA VAL A 12 30.09 28.29 0.13
C VAL A 12 28.76 27.68 -0.35
N LEU A 13 27.92 28.45 -1.04
CA LEU A 13 26.64 27.98 -1.60
C LEU A 13 26.86 26.85 -2.61
N VAL A 14 27.84 27.00 -3.50
CA VAL A 14 28.19 25.95 -4.49
C VAL A 14 28.67 24.68 -3.79
N VAL A 15 29.50 24.79 -2.77
CA VAL A 15 29.97 23.62 -2.00
C VAL A 15 28.80 22.90 -1.31
N ILE A 16 27.86 23.64 -0.70
CA ILE A 16 26.67 23.06 -0.08
C ILE A 16 25.81 22.33 -1.12
N LEU A 17 25.59 22.93 -2.29
CA LEU A 17 24.86 22.29 -3.40
C LEU A 17 25.52 20.98 -3.86
N LEU A 18 26.84 20.98 -4.04
CA LEU A 18 27.59 19.78 -4.41
C LEU A 18 27.44 18.67 -3.36
N VAL A 19 27.55 19.01 -2.07
CA VAL A 19 27.36 18.05 -0.98
C VAL A 19 25.95 17.46 -1.01
N LEU A 20 24.92 18.28 -1.18
CA LEU A 20 23.52 17.83 -1.25
C LEU A 20 23.29 16.89 -2.47
N VAL A 21 23.87 17.19 -3.61
CA VAL A 21 23.77 16.32 -4.81
C VAL A 21 24.46 14.99 -4.58
N ILE A 22 25.63 14.98 -3.94
CA ILE A 22 26.37 13.74 -3.63
C ILE A 22 25.62 12.89 -2.62
N LEU A 23 25.07 13.51 -1.56
CA LEU A 23 24.24 12.79 -0.59
C LEU A 23 22.95 12.24 -1.22
N GLY A 24 22.30 13.03 -2.08
CA GLY A 24 21.10 12.59 -2.81
C GLY A 24 21.36 11.36 -3.69
N LYS A 25 22.46 11.37 -4.45
CA LYS A 25 22.85 10.20 -5.27
C LYS A 25 23.22 8.97 -4.44
N ARG A 26 23.84 9.14 -3.28
CA ARG A 26 24.14 8.02 -2.38
C ARG A 26 22.88 7.38 -1.78
N LEU A 27 21.89 8.20 -1.44
CA LEU A 27 20.60 7.71 -0.94
C LEU A 27 19.82 6.96 -2.02
N GLN A 28 19.82 7.46 -3.25
CA GLN A 28 19.17 6.77 -4.38
C GLN A 28 19.79 5.40 -4.66
N LYS A 29 21.12 5.28 -4.69
CA LYS A 29 21.81 3.99 -4.88
C LYS A 29 21.45 2.96 -3.80
N LYS A 30 21.29 3.37 -2.55
CA LYS A 30 20.84 2.47 -1.47
C LYS A 30 19.40 1.99 -1.68
N GLN A 31 18.53 2.82 -2.19
CA GLN A 31 17.15 2.44 -2.49
C GLN A 31 17.08 1.46 -3.68
N GLU A 32 17.85 1.69 -4.74
CA GLU A 32 17.90 0.80 -5.90
C GLU A 32 18.43 -0.59 -5.56
N SER A 33 19.46 -0.69 -4.72
CA SER A 33 20.01 -1.99 -4.30
C SER A 33 19.04 -2.79 -3.41
N GLN A 34 18.25 -2.12 -2.58
CA GLN A 34 17.19 -2.76 -1.78
C GLN A 34 16.01 -3.19 -2.66
N GLN A 35 15.64 -2.37 -3.65
CA GLN A 35 14.59 -2.71 -4.60
C GLN A 35 14.98 -3.95 -5.42
N ALA A 36 16.21 -4.00 -5.94
CA ALA A 36 16.72 -5.14 -6.70
C ALA A 36 16.72 -6.45 -5.92
N SER A 37 17.03 -6.42 -4.61
CA SER A 37 16.98 -7.62 -3.77
C SER A 37 15.55 -8.06 -3.46
N ILE A 38 14.61 -7.13 -3.35
CA ILE A 38 13.17 -7.41 -3.19
C ILE A 38 12.62 -8.03 -4.47
N ASP A 39 13.01 -7.49 -5.63
CA ASP A 39 12.55 -7.97 -6.94
C ASP A 39 13.14 -9.35 -7.28
N ALA A 40 14.40 -9.61 -6.90
CA ALA A 40 15.03 -10.91 -7.08
C ALA A 40 14.39 -12.04 -6.23
N ALA A 41 13.84 -11.70 -5.07
CA ALA A 41 13.11 -12.63 -4.21
C ALA A 41 11.60 -12.66 -4.51
N ALA A 42 11.15 -11.91 -5.51
CA ALA A 42 9.74 -11.79 -5.83
C ALA A 42 9.23 -13.01 -6.59
N GLN A 43 8.26 -13.69 -6.02
CA GLN A 43 7.55 -14.81 -6.64
C GLN A 43 6.12 -14.38 -7.01
N THR A 44 5.72 -14.72 -8.22
CA THR A 44 4.34 -14.48 -8.66
C THR A 44 3.48 -15.67 -8.30
N MET A 45 2.44 -15.46 -7.52
CA MET A 45 1.50 -16.50 -7.10
C MET A 45 0.06 -16.02 -7.12
N ASN A 46 -0.86 -16.96 -7.26
CA ASN A 46 -2.28 -16.69 -7.17
C ASN A 46 -2.78 -17.02 -5.76
N PHE A 47 -3.58 -16.13 -5.20
CA PHE A 47 -4.22 -16.36 -3.92
C PHE A 47 -5.57 -15.67 -3.80
N PHE A 48 -6.37 -16.18 -2.87
CA PHE A 48 -7.67 -15.61 -2.55
C PHE A 48 -7.57 -14.71 -1.32
N ILE A 49 -8.05 -13.47 -1.44
CA ILE A 49 -8.10 -12.50 -0.33
C ILE A 49 -9.35 -12.77 0.49
N ILE A 50 -9.17 -13.19 1.73
CA ILE A 50 -10.26 -13.40 2.68
C ILE A 50 -10.72 -12.08 3.26
N ASP A 51 -9.76 -11.29 3.78
CA ASP A 51 -10.03 -10.02 4.45
C ASP A 51 -8.86 -9.05 4.24
N LYS A 52 -9.13 -7.76 4.36
CA LYS A 52 -8.11 -6.71 4.34
C LYS A 52 -8.36 -5.72 5.46
N LYS A 53 -7.35 -5.47 6.28
CA LYS A 53 -7.46 -4.54 7.41
C LYS A 53 -6.17 -3.76 7.64
N MET A 54 -6.34 -2.53 8.11
CA MET A 54 -5.22 -1.76 8.69
C MET A 54 -5.11 -2.14 10.16
N MET A 55 -4.06 -2.89 10.53
CA MET A 55 -3.84 -3.34 11.90
C MET A 55 -2.35 -3.28 12.27
N LYS A 56 -2.06 -3.36 13.58
CA LYS A 56 -0.68 -3.42 14.06
C LYS A 56 -0.06 -4.77 13.73
N LEU A 57 1.25 -4.79 13.51
CA LEU A 57 1.98 -6.03 13.23
C LEU A 57 1.75 -7.09 14.32
N THR A 58 1.64 -6.68 15.57
CA THR A 58 1.41 -7.58 16.72
C THR A 58 0.08 -8.30 16.67
N GLU A 59 -0.92 -7.73 16.01
CA GLU A 59 -2.30 -8.26 15.90
C GLU A 59 -2.52 -9.05 14.59
N ALA A 60 -1.57 -8.96 13.67
CA ALA A 60 -1.70 -9.49 12.31
C ALA A 60 -1.53 -11.01 12.19
N GLY A 61 -1.14 -11.70 13.26
CA GLY A 61 -0.88 -13.15 13.22
C GLY A 61 0.30 -13.54 12.33
N LEU A 62 1.30 -12.66 12.23
CA LEU A 62 2.54 -12.90 11.48
C LEU A 62 3.49 -13.82 12.27
N PRO A 63 4.39 -14.53 11.59
CA PRO A 63 5.42 -15.34 12.24
C PRO A 63 6.27 -14.53 13.21
N LYS A 64 6.64 -15.12 14.34
CA LYS A 64 7.44 -14.46 15.40
C LYS A 64 8.75 -13.86 14.87
N VAL A 65 9.40 -14.55 13.95
CA VAL A 65 10.64 -14.10 13.30
C VAL A 65 10.50 -12.71 12.67
N VAL A 66 9.37 -12.43 12.05
CA VAL A 66 9.08 -11.12 11.44
C VAL A 66 8.92 -10.03 12.50
N LEU A 67 8.25 -10.37 13.60
CA LEU A 67 8.06 -9.46 14.72
C LEU A 67 9.40 -9.12 15.40
N GLU A 68 10.28 -10.09 15.54
CA GLU A 68 11.60 -9.91 16.16
C GLU A 68 12.52 -9.03 15.31
N GLN A 69 12.51 -9.21 13.99
CA GLN A 69 13.30 -8.42 13.05
C GLN A 69 12.77 -7.00 12.86
N THR A 70 11.52 -6.73 13.26
CA THR A 70 10.93 -5.40 13.12
C THR A 70 11.25 -4.52 14.33
N PRO A 71 11.76 -3.29 14.13
CA PRO A 71 12.01 -2.34 15.21
C PRO A 71 10.77 -2.09 16.08
N LYS A 72 10.94 -1.97 17.39
CA LYS A 72 9.84 -1.83 18.37
C LYS A 72 8.87 -0.68 18.02
N LEU A 73 9.38 0.40 17.45
CA LEU A 73 8.59 1.56 17.02
C LEU A 73 7.62 1.21 15.89
N MET A 74 8.08 0.41 14.89
CA MET A 74 7.26 0.02 13.75
C MET A 74 6.22 -1.04 14.08
N ARG A 75 6.41 -1.82 15.14
CA ARG A 75 5.42 -2.84 15.58
C ARG A 75 4.08 -2.23 15.99
N ARG A 76 4.09 -0.98 16.47
CA ARG A 76 2.88 -0.22 16.88
C ARG A 76 2.21 0.51 15.73
N THR A 77 2.89 0.67 14.60
CA THR A 77 2.34 1.34 13.42
C THR A 77 1.27 0.46 12.76
N LYS A 78 0.17 1.07 12.33
CA LYS A 78 -0.87 0.39 11.56
C LYS A 78 -0.37 0.18 10.13
N LEU A 79 -0.29 -1.07 9.72
CA LEU A 79 0.12 -1.48 8.38
C LEU A 79 -1.06 -2.13 7.64
N PRO A 80 -1.08 -2.04 6.32
CA PRO A 80 -2.07 -2.73 5.50
C PRO A 80 -1.77 -4.24 5.47
N ILE A 81 -2.62 -5.01 6.12
CA ILE A 81 -2.51 -6.46 6.22
C ILE A 81 -3.59 -7.11 5.37
N LEU A 82 -3.21 -8.08 4.58
CA LEU A 82 -4.09 -8.95 3.81
C LEU A 82 -4.12 -10.33 4.44
N LYS A 83 -5.31 -10.82 4.76
CA LYS A 83 -5.53 -12.21 5.14
C LYS A 83 -5.85 -13.00 3.88
N VAL A 84 -4.96 -13.89 3.48
CA VAL A 84 -5.02 -14.59 2.21
C VAL A 84 -5.06 -16.10 2.39
N LYS A 85 -5.70 -16.78 1.44
CA LYS A 85 -5.69 -18.23 1.32
C LYS A 85 -4.84 -18.61 0.12
N ILE A 86 -3.75 -19.33 0.36
CA ILE A 86 -2.85 -19.86 -0.66
C ILE A 86 -2.97 -21.40 -0.62
N GLY A 87 -3.70 -21.96 -1.59
CA GLY A 87 -4.05 -23.38 -1.53
C GLY A 87 -4.81 -23.74 -0.26
N PRO A 88 -4.34 -24.72 0.55
CA PRO A 88 -4.99 -25.11 1.81
C PRO A 88 -4.65 -24.19 3.00
N LYS A 89 -3.61 -23.36 2.90
CA LYS A 89 -3.10 -22.55 4.02
C LYS A 89 -3.66 -21.13 4.01
N VAL A 90 -3.97 -20.65 5.20
CA VAL A 90 -4.35 -19.24 5.43
C VAL A 90 -3.20 -18.55 6.13
N MET A 91 -2.78 -17.39 5.60
CA MET A 91 -1.70 -16.60 6.16
C MET A 91 -1.98 -15.10 6.05
N SER A 92 -1.24 -14.33 6.83
CA SER A 92 -1.26 -12.87 6.77
C SER A 92 -0.07 -12.36 5.97
N LEU A 93 -0.31 -11.44 5.03
CA LEU A 93 0.73 -10.78 4.25
C LEU A 93 0.63 -9.27 4.47
N ILE A 94 1.78 -8.61 4.45
CA ILE A 94 1.86 -7.15 4.46
C ILE A 94 1.74 -6.68 3.03
N CYS A 95 0.90 -5.68 2.78
CA CYS A 95 0.68 -5.15 1.44
C CYS A 95 1.25 -3.74 1.31
N ASP A 96 1.68 -3.38 0.11
CA ASP A 96 1.98 -1.97 -0.19
C ASP A 96 0.70 -1.13 -0.11
N GLN A 97 0.80 0.09 0.41
CA GLN A 97 -0.32 1.01 0.59
C GLN A 97 -1.06 1.31 -0.73
N LYS A 98 -0.32 1.44 -1.83
CA LYS A 98 -0.90 1.69 -3.15
C LYS A 98 -1.71 0.50 -3.64
N VAL A 99 -1.15 -0.71 -3.51
CA VAL A 99 -1.78 -1.97 -3.91
C VAL A 99 -2.99 -2.27 -3.01
N PHE A 100 -2.89 -2.02 -1.71
CA PHE A 100 -3.97 -2.21 -0.76
C PHE A 100 -5.25 -1.44 -1.13
N GLY A 101 -5.10 -0.22 -1.69
CA GLY A 101 -6.22 0.59 -2.15
C GLY A 101 -7.01 -0.04 -3.31
N THR A 102 -6.33 -0.79 -4.17
CA THR A 102 -6.94 -1.39 -5.39
C THR A 102 -7.57 -2.76 -5.15
N LEU A 103 -7.25 -3.40 -4.03
CA LEU A 103 -7.73 -4.74 -3.70
C LEU A 103 -9.05 -4.70 -2.91
N ALA A 104 -9.91 -5.69 -3.15
CA ALA A 104 -11.14 -5.94 -2.37
C ALA A 104 -11.02 -7.24 -1.57
N PRO A 105 -11.75 -7.37 -0.45
CA PRO A 105 -11.95 -8.68 0.17
C PRO A 105 -12.77 -9.58 -0.76
N LYS A 106 -12.63 -10.90 -0.58
CA LYS A 106 -13.33 -11.95 -1.35
C LYS A 106 -13.03 -11.92 -2.84
N GLN A 107 -11.78 -11.60 -3.22
CA GLN A 107 -11.32 -11.66 -4.61
C GLN A 107 -10.11 -12.57 -4.77
N GLU A 108 -9.98 -13.12 -5.98
CA GLU A 108 -8.79 -13.86 -6.39
C GLU A 108 -7.86 -12.95 -7.17
N VAL A 109 -6.59 -12.96 -6.80
CA VAL A 109 -5.57 -12.09 -7.37
C VAL A 109 -4.32 -12.87 -7.75
N LYS A 110 -3.68 -12.43 -8.82
CA LYS A 110 -2.31 -12.78 -9.16
C LYS A 110 -1.41 -11.68 -8.59
N ALA A 111 -0.58 -12.03 -7.65
CA ALA A 111 0.25 -11.05 -6.97
C ALA A 111 1.71 -11.46 -6.96
N THR A 112 2.56 -10.46 -6.96
CA THR A 112 4.00 -10.62 -6.77
C THR A 112 4.29 -10.42 -5.29
N VAL A 113 4.83 -11.46 -4.67
CA VAL A 113 5.11 -11.52 -3.24
C VAL A 113 6.61 -11.72 -3.03
N SER A 114 7.21 -10.86 -2.24
CA SER A 114 8.60 -11.01 -1.78
C SER A 114 8.60 -11.33 -0.30
N GLY A 115 8.84 -12.61 0.05
CA GLY A 115 8.70 -13.12 1.40
C GLY A 115 7.27 -12.99 1.92
N ILE A 116 7.03 -12.01 2.80
CA ILE A 116 5.71 -11.72 3.36
C ILE A 116 5.09 -10.41 2.83
N TYR A 117 5.77 -9.72 1.89
CA TYR A 117 5.35 -8.44 1.34
C TYR A 117 4.72 -8.62 -0.04
N VAL A 118 3.54 -8.07 -0.23
CA VAL A 118 2.87 -7.98 -1.53
C VAL A 118 3.26 -6.66 -2.18
N THR A 119 4.11 -6.73 -3.22
CA THR A 119 4.61 -5.57 -3.95
C THR A 119 3.69 -5.15 -5.09
N SER A 120 3.04 -6.13 -5.73
CA SER A 120 2.13 -5.89 -6.84
C SER A 120 0.99 -6.91 -6.80
N ALA A 121 -0.20 -6.52 -7.20
CA ALA A 121 -1.31 -7.44 -7.32
C ALA A 121 -2.24 -7.04 -8.46
N LYS A 122 -2.63 -8.04 -9.27
CA LYS A 122 -3.59 -7.88 -10.36
C LYS A 122 -4.78 -8.79 -10.11
N ARG A 123 -5.98 -8.25 -10.19
CA ARG A 123 -7.22 -8.99 -10.00
C ARG A 123 -7.41 -10.03 -11.12
N ILE A 124 -7.77 -11.24 -10.76
CA ILE A 124 -8.19 -12.29 -11.68
C ILE A 124 -9.72 -12.38 -11.66
N ARG A 125 -10.31 -12.55 -10.47
CA ARG A 125 -11.76 -12.73 -10.28
C ARG A 125 -12.22 -12.06 -8.98
N GLY A 126 -13.45 -11.56 -8.96
CA GLY A 126 -14.08 -10.99 -7.77
C GLY A 126 -14.52 -9.52 -7.94
N PRO A 127 -14.95 -8.87 -6.85
CA PRO A 127 -15.48 -7.52 -6.89
C PRO A 127 -14.44 -6.49 -7.36
N ILE A 128 -14.90 -5.48 -8.09
CA ILE A 128 -14.06 -4.36 -8.54
C ILE A 128 -14.07 -3.30 -7.45
N VAL A 129 -12.89 -2.91 -6.98
CA VAL A 129 -12.76 -1.69 -6.18
C VAL A 129 -12.53 -0.54 -7.14
N GLU A 130 -13.51 0.31 -7.30
CA GLU A 130 -13.32 1.57 -8.01
C GLU A 130 -12.42 2.47 -7.18
N THR A 131 -11.20 2.66 -7.65
CA THR A 131 -10.17 3.45 -6.97
C THR A 131 -10.39 4.96 -7.20
N ASP A 132 -11.26 5.29 -8.15
CA ASP A 132 -11.54 6.68 -8.51
C ASP A 132 -12.50 7.32 -7.49
N PRO A 133 -12.05 8.33 -6.69
CA PRO A 133 -12.88 8.94 -5.65
C PRO A 133 -14.13 9.63 -6.19
N LYS A 134 -14.11 10.09 -7.46
CA LYS A 134 -15.27 10.66 -8.13
C LYS A 134 -16.33 9.60 -8.46
N LYS A 135 -15.91 8.43 -8.95
CA LYS A 135 -16.80 7.31 -9.27
C LYS A 135 -17.40 6.68 -8.01
N ARG A 136 -16.62 6.56 -6.91
CA ARG A 136 -17.15 6.09 -5.61
C ARG A 136 -18.28 6.98 -5.09
N LYS A 137 -18.09 8.30 -5.12
CA LYS A 137 -19.13 9.26 -4.70
C LYS A 137 -20.36 9.22 -5.62
N ALA A 138 -20.16 8.98 -6.92
CA ALA A 138 -21.27 8.83 -7.86
C ALA A 138 -22.06 7.53 -7.63
N ALA A 139 -21.36 6.40 -7.43
CA ALA A 139 -21.99 5.11 -7.12
C ALA A 139 -22.74 5.14 -5.77
N GLU A 140 -22.18 5.78 -4.74
CA GLU A 140 -22.84 5.95 -3.45
C GLU A 140 -24.10 6.83 -3.55
N LYS A 141 -24.06 7.89 -4.35
CA LYS A 141 -25.25 8.73 -4.60
C LYS A 141 -26.35 7.98 -5.36
N LEU A 142 -25.99 7.14 -6.34
CA LEU A 142 -26.93 6.28 -7.06
C LEU A 142 -27.55 5.26 -6.13
N ALA A 143 -26.76 4.52 -5.36
CA ALA A 143 -27.25 3.55 -4.39
C ALA A 143 -28.20 4.17 -3.34
N LYS A 144 -27.90 5.39 -2.87
CA LYS A 144 -28.81 6.13 -1.95
C LYS A 144 -30.11 6.57 -2.64
N LYS A 145 -30.07 6.91 -3.94
CA LYS A 145 -31.28 7.23 -4.69
C LYS A 145 -32.16 6.01 -4.90
N GLU A 146 -31.59 4.86 -5.28
CA GLU A 146 -32.30 3.61 -5.45
C GLU A 146 -32.92 3.09 -4.14
N ALA A 147 -32.17 3.17 -3.03
CA ALA A 147 -32.69 2.83 -1.71
C ALA A 147 -33.88 3.72 -1.30
N LYS A 148 -33.81 5.04 -1.60
CA LYS A 148 -34.93 5.96 -1.35
C LYS A 148 -36.14 5.70 -2.25
N GLN A 149 -35.93 5.28 -3.50
CA GLN A 149 -37.02 4.91 -4.41
C GLN A 149 -37.70 3.63 -3.95
N LYS A 150 -36.95 2.59 -3.63
CA LYS A 150 -37.49 1.33 -3.09
C LYS A 150 -38.26 1.54 -1.78
N ALA A 151 -37.76 2.41 -0.90
CA ALA A 151 -38.48 2.75 0.34
C ALA A 151 -39.79 3.55 0.09
N LYS A 152 -39.85 4.35 -0.98
CA LYS A 152 -41.09 5.06 -1.37
C LYS A 152 -42.11 4.12 -2.03
N GLU A 153 -41.66 3.18 -2.85
CA GLU A 153 -42.50 2.17 -3.48
C GLU A 153 -43.07 1.20 -2.44
N ALA A 154 -42.29 0.75 -1.46
CA ALA A 154 -42.74 -0.10 -0.39
C ALA A 154 -43.80 0.58 0.51
N LYS A 155 -43.74 1.90 0.66
CA LYS A 155 -44.79 2.70 1.39
C LYS A 155 -46.05 2.91 0.57
N LYS A 156 -46.01 2.78 -0.75
CA LYS A 156 -47.16 2.99 -1.64
C LYS A 156 -47.96 1.72 -1.89
N THR A 157 -47.33 0.55 -1.75
CA THR A 157 -47.93 -0.78 -1.91
C THR A 157 -48.48 -1.38 -0.58
N GLY A 158 -48.24 -0.71 0.54
CA GLY A 158 -48.68 -1.14 1.86
C GLY A 158 -49.90 -0.38 2.44
N LYS A 159 -50.72 0.23 1.58
CA LYS A 159 -51.96 0.90 1.98
C LYS A 159 -53.17 0.32 1.24
#